data_3b3a1a89f8476e171302b0bd86b2b057
#
_entry.id   3b3a1a89f8476e171302b0bd86b2b057
#
_cell.length_a   1.000
_cell.length_b   1.000
_cell.length_c   1.000
_cell.angle_alpha   90.00
_cell.angle_beta   90.00
_cell.angle_gamma   90.00
#
_symmetry.space_group_name_H-M   'P 1'
#
loop_
_entity.id
_entity.type
_entity.pdbx_description
1 polymer ?
#
loop_
_entity_poly.entity_id
_entity_poly.type
_entity_poly.pdbx_seq_one_letter_code
_entity_poly.pdbx_strand_id
1 'polypeptide(L)'
;MKNVILSADGELKVWLVPDAVADSLDRYCGDFSRNWASLQLRPRGGFDETDFIEYLNAKVCRGEECRFVESLGWVYDRKKWPEKYRECPHYNF
;
A
#
# COMPACT_ATOMS: atom_id res chain seq x y z
N MET A 1 12.36 1.29 -7.29
CA MET A 1 11.11 1.67 -6.58
C MET A 1 10.05 2.06 -7.59
N LYS A 2 8.80 1.65 -7.33
CA LYS A 2 7.65 1.98 -8.17
C LYS A 2 6.52 2.54 -7.32
N ASN A 3 5.65 3.34 -7.93
CA ASN A 3 4.48 3.89 -7.25
C ASN A 3 3.37 2.85 -7.18
N VAL A 4 2.70 2.79 -6.03
CA VAL A 4 1.47 2.02 -5.86
C VAL A 4 0.45 2.93 -5.17
N ILE A 5 -0.83 2.61 -5.34
CA ILE A 5 -1.91 3.38 -4.71
C ILE A 5 -2.56 2.49 -3.66
N LEU A 6 -2.57 2.95 -2.43
CA LEU A 6 -3.13 2.22 -1.29
C LEU A 6 -4.23 3.04 -0.63
N SER A 7 -5.28 2.37 -0.20
CA SER A 7 -6.36 3.00 0.53
C SER A 7 -6.86 2.07 1.63
N ALA A 8 -7.37 2.65 2.71
CA ALA A 8 -7.98 1.89 3.81
C ALA A 8 -9.30 2.55 4.23
N ASP A 9 -9.27 3.87 4.35
CA ASP A 9 -10.44 4.63 4.80
C ASP A 9 -11.12 5.39 3.66
N GLY A 10 -10.81 5.02 2.43
CA GLY A 10 -11.34 5.70 1.26
C GLY A 10 -10.40 6.72 0.66
N GLU A 11 -9.50 7.28 1.42
CA GLU A 11 -8.49 8.20 0.89
C GLU A 11 -7.42 7.41 0.13
N LEU A 12 -7.18 7.80 -1.12
CA LEU A 12 -6.18 7.16 -1.96
C LEU A 12 -4.84 7.83 -1.74
N LYS A 13 -3.83 7.04 -1.40
CA LYS A 13 -2.47 7.54 -1.12
C LYS A 13 -1.46 6.83 -2.01
N VAL A 14 -0.56 7.60 -2.60
CA VAL A 14 0.50 7.07 -3.45
C VAL A 14 1.75 6.83 -2.60
N TRP A 15 2.28 5.62 -2.69
CA TRP A 15 3.49 5.22 -1.99
C TRP A 15 4.52 4.69 -2.97
N LEU A 16 5.78 4.95 -2.68
CA LEU A 16 6.90 4.41 -3.44
C LEU A 16 7.39 3.15 -2.71
N VAL A 17 7.34 2.01 -3.40
CA VAL A 17 7.69 0.70 -2.82
C VAL A 17 8.70 -0.02 -3.73
N PRO A 18 9.39 -1.05 -3.22
CA PRO A 18 10.29 -1.85 -4.07
C PRO A 18 9.56 -2.41 -5.29
N ASP A 19 10.26 -2.52 -6.41
CA ASP A 19 9.67 -2.99 -7.66
C ASP A 19 8.97 -4.33 -7.51
N ALA A 20 9.59 -5.27 -6.79
CA ALA A 20 8.99 -6.58 -6.57
C ALA A 20 7.64 -6.50 -5.85
N VAL A 21 7.50 -5.57 -4.92
CA VAL A 21 6.24 -5.37 -4.21
C VAL A 21 5.18 -4.81 -5.15
N ALA A 22 5.55 -3.80 -5.96
CA ALA A 22 4.63 -3.21 -6.91
C ALA A 22 4.16 -4.23 -7.96
N ASP A 23 5.08 -5.07 -8.43
CA ASP A 23 4.77 -6.06 -9.46
C ASP A 23 3.88 -7.20 -8.95
N SER A 24 3.81 -7.41 -7.63
CA SER A 24 3.00 -8.47 -7.01
C SER A 24 2.25 -7.93 -5.80
N LEU A 25 1.65 -6.75 -5.94
CA LEU A 25 1.02 -6.05 -4.82
C LEU A 25 -0.03 -6.88 -4.10
N ASP A 26 -0.92 -7.53 -4.84
CA ASP A 26 -1.98 -8.36 -4.25
C ASP A 26 -1.41 -9.47 -3.38
N ARG A 27 -0.32 -10.08 -3.82
CA ARG A 27 0.35 -11.15 -3.07
C ARG A 27 0.92 -10.62 -1.76
N TYR A 28 1.62 -9.50 -1.80
CA TYR A 28 2.21 -8.91 -0.59
C TYR A 28 1.14 -8.45 0.38
N CYS A 29 0.07 -7.85 -0.11
CA CYS A 29 -1.06 -7.45 0.74
C CYS A 29 -1.74 -8.65 1.37
N GLY A 30 -1.91 -9.74 0.61
CA GLY A 30 -2.46 -10.98 1.10
C GLY A 30 -1.59 -11.61 2.18
N ASP A 31 -0.28 -11.66 1.97
CA ASP A 31 0.67 -12.19 2.96
C ASP A 31 0.67 -11.34 4.23
N PHE A 32 0.60 -10.02 4.09
CA PHE A 32 0.48 -9.12 5.23
C PHE A 32 -0.78 -9.45 6.03
N SER A 33 -1.91 -9.57 5.37
CA SER A 33 -3.19 -9.85 6.04
C SER A 33 -3.18 -11.19 6.78
N ARG A 34 -2.60 -12.22 6.18
CA ARG A 34 -2.57 -13.56 6.76
C ARG A 34 -1.55 -13.71 7.88
N ASN A 35 -0.37 -13.13 7.71
CA ASN A 35 0.77 -13.41 8.58
C ASN A 35 1.08 -12.30 9.57
N TRP A 36 1.07 -11.06 9.13
CA TRP A 36 1.43 -9.94 9.99
C TRP A 36 0.24 -9.39 10.76
N ALA A 37 -0.86 -9.12 10.06
CA ALA A 37 -2.02 -8.53 10.69
C ALA A 37 -2.64 -9.45 11.74
N SER A 38 -2.69 -10.76 11.47
CA SER A 38 -3.24 -11.72 12.41
C SER A 38 -2.42 -11.87 13.68
N LEU A 39 -1.12 -11.55 13.64
CA LEU A 39 -0.25 -11.62 14.81
C LEU A 39 -0.28 -10.34 15.65
N GLN A 40 -0.73 -9.24 15.10
CA GLN A 40 -0.70 -7.95 15.77
C GLN A 40 -1.94 -7.65 16.61
N LEU A 41 -2.79 -8.58 16.85
CA LEU A 41 -3.97 -8.49 17.74
C LEU A 41 -4.44 -7.06 18.05
N ARG A 42 -5.03 -6.40 17.06
CA ARG A 42 -5.52 -5.05 17.27
C ARG A 42 -6.95 -5.07 17.81
N PRO A 43 -7.21 -4.42 18.96
CA PRO A 43 -8.53 -4.49 19.60
C PRO A 43 -9.65 -3.88 18.78
N ARG A 44 -9.37 -3.10 17.77
CA ARG A 44 -10.38 -2.42 16.95
C ARG A 44 -10.34 -2.82 15.48
N GLY A 45 -9.96 -4.02 15.22
CA GLY A 45 -10.18 -4.70 13.95
C GLY A 45 -10.03 -3.91 12.67
N GLY A 46 -8.95 -3.22 12.44
CA GLY A 46 -8.70 -2.57 11.19
C GLY A 46 -7.22 -2.34 10.99
N PHE A 47 -6.76 -2.68 9.81
CA PHE A 47 -5.39 -2.36 9.41
C PHE A 47 -5.47 -1.37 8.26
N ASP A 48 -4.64 -0.36 8.29
CA ASP A 48 -4.57 0.62 7.23
C ASP A 48 -3.30 0.45 6.40
N GLU A 49 -3.14 1.30 5.40
CA GLU A 49 -1.98 1.26 4.52
C GLU A 49 -0.68 1.51 5.27
N THR A 50 -0.71 2.26 6.36
CA THR A 50 0.46 2.53 7.18
C THR A 50 0.99 1.25 7.83
N ASP A 51 0.08 0.39 8.30
CA ASP A 51 0.45 -0.90 8.87
C ASP A 51 1.14 -1.78 7.82
N PHE A 52 0.65 -1.75 6.58
CA PHE A 52 1.27 -2.48 5.49
C PHE A 52 2.67 -1.95 5.18
N ILE A 53 2.85 -0.64 5.18
CA ILE A 53 4.15 -0.02 4.94
C ILE A 53 5.14 -0.39 6.06
N GLU A 54 4.69 -0.42 7.32
CA GLU A 54 5.53 -0.88 8.44
C GLU A 54 5.97 -2.33 8.23
N TYR A 55 5.06 -3.19 7.79
CA TYR A 55 5.37 -4.57 7.48
C TYR A 55 6.44 -4.66 6.38
N LEU A 56 6.27 -3.90 5.31
CA LEU A 56 7.24 -3.90 4.21
C LEU A 56 8.62 -3.46 4.70
N ASN A 57 8.68 -2.38 5.45
CA ASN A 57 9.95 -1.85 5.95
C ASN A 57 10.64 -2.82 6.91
N ALA A 58 9.86 -3.58 7.69
CA ALA A 58 10.41 -4.52 8.66
C ALA A 58 10.82 -5.86 8.03
N LYS A 59 10.09 -6.35 7.03
CA LYS A 59 10.23 -7.72 6.54
C LYS A 59 10.68 -7.87 5.10
N VAL A 60 10.45 -6.86 4.28
CA VAL A 60 10.67 -6.96 2.83
C VAL A 60 11.76 -6.01 2.35
N CYS A 61 11.72 -4.77 2.80
CA CYS A 61 12.68 -3.76 2.37
C CYS A 61 14.03 -3.98 3.04
N ARG A 62 15.08 -4.06 2.25
CA ARG A 62 16.45 -4.21 2.76
C ARG A 62 17.29 -3.05 2.28
N GLY A 63 17.34 -1.99 3.09
CA GLY A 63 18.17 -0.83 2.80
C GLY A 63 17.43 0.35 2.18
N GLU A 64 16.26 0.14 1.59
CA GLU A 64 15.46 1.23 1.04
C GLU A 64 14.05 1.16 1.62
N GLU A 65 13.70 2.15 2.42
CA GLU A 65 12.36 2.22 3.00
C GLU A 65 11.34 2.76 2.01
N CYS A 66 10.10 2.31 2.15
CA CYS A 66 8.99 2.83 1.39
C CYS A 66 8.75 4.30 1.75
N ARG A 67 8.33 5.09 0.78
CA ARG A 67 8.11 6.53 0.99
C ARG A 67 6.72 6.95 0.56
N PHE A 68 6.13 7.81 1.37
CA PHE A 68 4.88 8.46 1.00
C PHE A 68 5.15 9.48 -0.12
N VAL A 69 4.31 9.48 -1.16
CA VAL A 69 4.47 10.38 -2.29
C VAL A 69 3.43 11.51 -2.20
N GLU A 70 2.15 11.18 -2.30
CA GLU A 70 1.09 12.19 -2.20
C GLU A 70 -0.27 11.51 -2.00
N SER A 71 -1.25 12.30 -1.57
CA SER A 71 -2.63 11.84 -1.46
C SER A 71 -3.40 12.25 -2.72
N LEU A 72 -4.19 11.32 -3.25
CA LEU A 72 -5.13 11.61 -4.34
C LEU A 72 -6.52 11.93 -3.79
N GLY A 73 -6.69 11.89 -2.47
CA GLY A 73 -7.97 12.14 -1.84
C GLY A 73 -8.96 11.01 -2.12
N TRP A 74 -10.22 11.38 -2.30
CA TRP A 74 -11.31 10.41 -2.48
C TRP A 74 -11.78 10.33 -3.93
N VAL A 75 -10.86 10.43 -4.88
CA VAL A 75 -11.16 10.37 -6.31
C VAL A 75 -11.06 8.93 -6.79
N TYR A 76 -12.21 8.25 -6.91
CA TYR A 76 -12.24 6.83 -7.27
C TYR A 76 -12.29 6.57 -8.76
N ASP A 77 -12.55 7.58 -9.57
CA ASP A 77 -12.54 7.45 -11.02
C ASP A 77 -11.11 7.55 -11.51
N ARG A 78 -10.56 6.41 -11.93
CA ARG A 78 -9.18 6.32 -12.41
C ARG A 78 -8.87 7.33 -13.51
N LYS A 79 -9.86 7.65 -14.33
CA LYS A 79 -9.70 8.62 -15.42
C LYS A 79 -9.39 10.03 -14.93
N LYS A 80 -9.74 10.33 -13.68
CA LYS A 80 -9.48 11.64 -13.07
C LYS A 80 -8.15 11.69 -12.33
N TRP A 81 -7.46 10.57 -12.22
CA TRP A 81 -6.14 10.54 -11.59
C TRP A 81 -5.10 11.18 -12.52
N PRO A 82 -4.02 11.74 -11.95
CA PRO A 82 -2.89 12.16 -12.77
C PRO A 82 -2.43 11.02 -13.67
N GLU A 83 -2.11 11.32 -14.91
CA GLU A 83 -1.75 10.30 -15.89
C GLU A 83 -0.66 9.36 -15.41
N LYS A 84 0.32 9.89 -14.70
CA LYS A 84 1.43 9.12 -14.15
C LYS A 84 1.02 8.01 -13.16
N TYR A 85 -0.20 8.07 -12.61
CA TYR A 85 -0.69 7.10 -11.65
C TYR A 85 -1.75 6.16 -12.21
N ARG A 86 -2.24 6.38 -13.43
CA ARG A 86 -3.33 5.58 -14.00
C ARG A 86 -3.00 4.11 -14.17
N GLU A 87 -1.73 3.80 -14.40
CA GLU A 87 -1.27 2.43 -14.60
C GLU A 87 -0.67 1.81 -13.33
N CYS A 88 -0.66 2.53 -12.22
CA CYS A 88 -0.08 2.02 -10.98
C CYS A 88 -0.92 0.90 -10.39
N PRO A 89 -0.27 -0.11 -9.78
CA PRO A 89 -0.99 -1.10 -8.98
C PRO A 89 -1.75 -0.41 -7.85
N HIS A 90 -2.88 -1.00 -7.49
CA HIS A 90 -3.79 -0.40 -6.51
C HIS A 90 -4.34 -1.49 -5.60
N TYR A 91 -4.45 -1.21 -4.32
CA TYR A 91 -5.03 -2.12 -3.34
C TYR A 91 -5.81 -1.33 -2.29
N ASN A 92 -6.98 -1.85 -1.95
CA ASN A 92 -7.85 -1.26 -0.93
C ASN A 92 -7.95 -2.23 0.27
N PHE A 93 -7.46 -1.77 1.40
CA PHE A 93 -7.48 -2.56 2.63
C PHE A 93 -8.82 -2.61 3.30
#